data_04108f3b5f71ab29392167ed37edcb53
#
_entry.id   04108f3b5f71ab29392167ed37edcb53
#
_cell.length_a   1.000
_cell.length_b   1.000
_cell.length_c   1.000
_cell.angle_alpha   90.00
_cell.angle_beta   90.00
_cell.angle_gamma   90.00
#
_symmetry.space_group_name_H-M   'P 1'
#
loop_
_entity.id
_entity.type
_entity.pdbx_description
1 polymer ?
#
loop_
_entity_poly.entity_id
_entity_poly.type
_entity_poly.pdbx_seq_one_letter_code
_entity_poly.pdbx_strand_id
1 'polypeptide(L)'
;MKKIYSLFLLFFIGSAVAFAYGGQQKLKLNPNLVNKAAKLHERINGTMKKAPVKEAESEEWNLLGTGKYTDDIITTAGVPSLTWDVQVYESATAPGFYRVENPYGNGNCPYFDGAFECCDFLLHAEDPDNVWMEYVEIKNVDFGLTEDTYCPGYVGDIAGYYIDMGYFDAETAVAMGMASGKLKGGNITFEPNSLILDFPLYPSAEGLSFETNTSGLFRVMLPGASDYSFHVDSKDICTDNTLTVSYTAGKDVAQVKYSVFNKMRNFRDSDEEIYDEVNTNGTVAEGGSFTIEPEFGMNTLAIVALSAEGEMVEKSTVYCFGQQENAEQWKPVGKATYSEDVLASIYPEDCENKVYEVDIEEDVNTPGRYRLIDLYGPAYPYYNDLLNDENIVSHTHHHYVVVDTTNPDMVFIEGSPLGLDFGYGQVSFFSEGWLSMMTGADLTDESVLEGFGTLKDGKITFLGGALFVYMPEFGLPRGNINHKFYIQLPETTAIKNIEADNAATAYYNLSGMRVDKPSAGGIYVKVSGGKAEKLIVK
;
A
#
# COMPACT_ATOMS: atom_id res chain seq x y z
N MET A 1 -20.50 7.20 11.03
CA MET A 1 -19.94 8.46 10.51
C MET A 1 -18.55 8.84 11.04
N LYS A 2 -17.81 7.97 11.75
CA LYS A 2 -16.41 8.25 12.19
C LYS A 2 -15.35 7.41 11.49
N LYS A 3 -15.70 6.45 10.63
CA LYS A 3 -14.76 5.56 9.92
C LYS A 3 -14.39 6.02 8.50
N ILE A 4 -15.04 7.03 7.94
CA ILE A 4 -14.79 7.50 6.57
C ILE A 4 -13.56 8.43 6.47
N TYR A 5 -13.12 9.04 7.57
CA TYR A 5 -11.98 9.96 7.55
C TYR A 5 -10.60 9.28 7.62
N SER A 6 -10.51 8.02 8.02
CA SER A 6 -9.23 7.27 8.03
C SER A 6 -8.81 6.79 6.63
N LEU A 7 -9.74 6.65 5.69
CA LEU A 7 -9.45 6.14 4.34
C LEU A 7 -8.81 7.21 3.42
N PHE A 8 -8.98 8.49 3.72
CA PHE A 8 -8.44 9.59 2.92
C PHE A 8 -6.99 9.97 3.27
N LEU A 9 -6.41 9.40 4.32
CA LEU A 9 -5.06 9.79 4.78
C LEU A 9 -3.92 8.88 4.25
N LEU A 10 -4.26 7.78 3.57
CA LEU A 10 -3.27 6.83 3.00
C LEU A 10 -2.83 7.18 1.56
N PHE A 11 -3.19 8.34 1.05
CA PHE A 11 -2.89 8.74 -0.31
C PHE A 11 -1.73 9.72 -0.35
N PHE A 12 -0.57 9.28 -0.65
CA PHE A 12 0.57 9.97 -1.25
C PHE A 12 1.91 9.48 -0.71
N ILE A 13 2.40 8.38 -1.19
CA ILE A 13 3.83 8.16 -1.33
C ILE A 13 4.04 7.52 -2.69
N GLY A 14 4.54 8.24 -3.61
CA GLY A 14 4.98 7.75 -4.91
C GLY A 14 6.20 8.51 -5.33
N SER A 15 7.33 7.87 -5.32
CA SER A 15 8.28 7.88 -6.41
C SER A 15 9.50 7.03 -6.12
N ALA A 16 9.87 6.31 -7.13
CA ALA A 16 10.98 5.40 -7.21
C ALA A 16 12.30 6.05 -6.81
N VAL A 17 13.08 5.34 -6.01
CA VAL A 17 14.51 5.56 -5.90
C VAL A 17 15.18 4.34 -6.52
N ALA A 18 15.81 4.54 -7.67
CA ALA A 18 16.72 3.57 -8.24
C ALA A 18 17.97 3.49 -7.35
N PHE A 19 18.24 2.32 -6.80
CA PHE A 19 19.45 2.07 -6.02
C PHE A 19 20.60 1.68 -6.96
N ALA A 20 21.64 2.52 -7.01
CA ALA A 20 22.94 2.10 -7.47
C ALA A 20 23.76 1.66 -6.24
N TYR A 21 24.15 0.41 -6.20
CA TYR A 21 25.07 -0.13 -5.19
C TYR A 21 26.48 0.44 -5.43
N GLY A 22 27.01 1.15 -4.44
CA GLY A 22 28.42 1.53 -4.40
C GLY A 22 28.69 3.00 -4.05
N GLY A 23 29.04 3.27 -2.80
CA GLY A 23 29.53 4.55 -2.29
C GLY A 23 28.44 5.47 -1.77
N GLN A 24 28.67 6.14 -0.66
CA GLN A 24 27.78 7.02 0.13
C GLN A 24 26.40 7.28 -0.51
N GLN A 25 25.43 6.49 -0.14
CA GLN A 25 24.09 6.56 -0.74
C GLN A 25 23.39 7.81 -0.25
N LYS A 26 23.05 8.71 -1.18
CA LYS A 26 22.11 9.80 -0.94
C LYS A 26 20.69 9.26 -1.08
N LEU A 27 19.98 9.10 0.00
CA LEU A 27 18.54 8.88 -0.02
C LEU A 27 17.87 10.16 -0.54
N LYS A 28 17.26 10.11 -1.73
CA LYS A 28 16.49 11.25 -2.25
C LYS A 28 15.03 11.08 -1.86
N LEU A 29 14.55 11.94 -1.00
CA LEU A 29 13.11 12.05 -0.74
C LEU A 29 12.39 12.62 -1.96
N ASN A 30 11.22 12.06 -2.23
CA ASN A 30 10.37 12.48 -3.33
C ASN A 30 9.87 13.92 -3.14
N PRO A 31 9.95 14.79 -4.18
CA PRO A 31 9.39 16.14 -4.14
C PRO A 31 7.89 16.21 -3.76
N ASN A 32 7.13 15.15 -4.01
CA ASN A 32 5.72 15.10 -3.63
C ASN A 32 5.50 14.84 -2.13
N LEU A 33 6.43 14.17 -1.44
CA LEU A 33 6.45 14.06 0.02
C LEU A 33 6.71 15.42 0.67
N VAL A 34 7.61 16.21 0.07
CA VAL A 34 7.95 17.57 0.49
C VAL A 34 6.72 18.48 0.57
N ASN A 35 5.84 18.42 -0.43
CA ASN A 35 4.62 19.24 -0.48
C ASN A 35 3.54 18.84 0.54
N LYS A 36 3.56 17.60 1.03
CA LYS A 36 2.58 17.10 1.99
C LYS A 36 2.98 17.42 3.43
N ALA A 37 4.26 17.32 3.73
CA ALA A 37 4.81 17.69 5.03
C ALA A 37 4.61 19.18 5.32
N ALA A 38 4.77 20.06 4.33
CA ALA A 38 4.48 21.49 4.46
C ALA A 38 3.04 21.75 4.95
N LYS A 39 2.06 20.98 4.48
CA LYS A 39 0.65 21.11 4.91
C LYS A 39 0.39 20.57 6.33
N LEU A 40 1.13 19.56 6.78
CA LEU A 40 1.03 19.05 8.13
C LEU A 40 1.65 20.05 9.13
N HIS A 41 2.77 20.64 8.75
CA HIS A 41 3.48 21.66 9.53
C HIS A 41 2.64 22.93 9.74
N GLU A 42 1.86 23.38 8.75
CA GLU A 42 0.90 24.49 8.90
C GLU A 42 -0.17 24.24 9.99
N ARG A 43 -0.50 22.96 10.26
CA ARG A 43 -1.48 22.60 11.31
C ARG A 43 -0.89 22.59 12.71
N ILE A 44 0.42 22.35 12.84
CA ILE A 44 1.13 22.22 14.12
C ILE A 44 1.76 23.56 14.56
N ASN A 45 2.19 24.40 13.62
CA ASN A 45 2.99 25.61 13.91
C ASN A 45 2.19 26.93 13.96
N GLY A 46 1.31 27.05 14.93
CA GLY A 46 0.97 28.37 15.44
C GLY A 46 1.94 28.82 16.54
N THR A 47 3.09 29.38 16.20
CA THR A 47 4.07 30.03 17.08
C THR A 47 5.05 29.15 17.86
N MET A 48 6.19 28.80 17.25
CA MET A 48 7.32 28.20 17.97
C MET A 48 8.24 29.24 18.61
N LYS A 49 8.52 29.07 19.91
CA LYS A 49 9.68 29.65 20.60
C LYS A 49 10.65 28.49 20.90
N LYS A 50 11.91 28.62 20.45
CA LYS A 50 12.99 27.70 20.82
C LYS A 50 13.10 27.55 22.33
N ALA A 51 12.96 26.31 22.84
CA ALA A 51 13.27 25.97 24.23
C ALA A 51 14.80 25.88 24.45
N PRO A 52 15.31 26.13 25.65
CA PRO A 52 16.73 25.99 25.96
C PRO A 52 17.12 24.50 26.00
N VAL A 53 18.23 24.16 25.35
CA VAL A 53 18.85 22.83 25.40
C VAL A 53 19.17 22.50 26.87
N LYS A 54 18.58 21.43 27.40
CA LYS A 54 18.97 20.87 28.71
C LYS A 54 20.32 20.17 28.51
N GLU A 55 21.33 20.56 29.30
CA GLU A 55 22.53 19.73 29.41
C GLU A 55 22.13 18.39 30.03
N ALA A 56 22.37 17.28 29.29
CA ALA A 56 22.13 15.94 29.78
C ALA A 56 23.03 15.67 31.00
N GLU A 57 22.44 15.37 32.15
CA GLU A 57 23.15 14.73 33.25
C GLU A 57 23.73 13.41 32.70
N SER A 58 24.97 13.06 33.09
CA SER A 58 25.62 11.85 32.59
C SER A 58 24.93 10.61 33.17
N GLU A 59 23.98 10.08 32.43
CA GLU A 59 23.29 8.81 32.74
C GLU A 59 24.31 7.68 32.73
N GLU A 60 24.32 6.86 33.76
CA GLU A 60 25.11 5.62 33.77
C GLU A 60 24.29 4.48 33.14
N TRP A 61 24.88 3.78 32.18
CA TRP A 61 24.21 2.76 31.41
C TRP A 61 24.78 1.36 31.68
N ASN A 62 23.91 0.41 31.95
CA ASN A 62 24.25 -1.03 32.07
C ASN A 62 23.97 -1.73 30.74
N LEU A 63 24.99 -2.33 30.14
CA LEU A 63 24.81 -3.15 28.95
C LEU A 63 23.93 -4.38 29.27
N LEU A 64 22.78 -4.48 28.64
CA LEU A 64 21.93 -5.67 28.70
C LEU A 64 22.41 -6.77 27.73
N GLY A 65 22.96 -6.38 26.58
CA GLY A 65 23.45 -7.29 25.55
C GLY A 65 22.97 -6.92 24.14
N THR A 66 23.03 -7.90 23.24
CA THR A 66 22.57 -7.75 21.87
C THR A 66 21.06 -7.99 21.80
N GLY A 67 20.33 -6.99 21.34
CA GLY A 67 18.95 -7.04 20.96
C GLY A 67 18.80 -6.98 19.44
N LYS A 68 17.58 -6.81 18.95
CA LYS A 68 17.30 -6.58 17.52
C LYS A 68 16.47 -5.33 17.34
N TYR A 69 16.74 -4.62 16.27
CA TYR A 69 15.95 -3.46 15.84
C TYR A 69 15.34 -3.73 14.47
N THR A 70 14.03 -3.55 14.34
CA THR A 70 13.31 -3.55 13.07
C THR A 70 12.93 -2.11 12.76
N ASP A 71 13.44 -1.61 11.64
CA ASP A 71 13.19 -0.25 11.21
C ASP A 71 11.84 -0.12 10.51
N ASP A 72 11.14 0.98 10.82
CA ASP A 72 9.96 1.47 10.12
C ASP A 72 9.97 3.01 10.05
N ILE A 73 11.11 3.62 10.30
CA ILE A 73 11.31 5.07 10.27
C ILE A 73 11.82 5.51 8.91
N ILE A 74 12.97 4.97 8.48
CA ILE A 74 13.59 5.33 7.20
C ILE A 74 12.82 4.73 6.01
N THR A 75 11.95 3.76 6.23
CA THR A 75 11.00 3.24 5.24
C THR A 75 10.17 4.34 4.58
N THR A 76 9.93 5.45 5.28
CA THR A 76 9.31 6.66 4.73
C THR A 76 10.11 7.25 3.56
N ALA A 77 11.41 6.97 3.48
CA ALA A 77 12.28 7.34 2.35
C ALA A 77 12.25 6.31 1.20
N GLY A 78 11.40 5.29 1.26
CA GLY A 78 11.18 4.31 0.19
C GLY A 78 12.10 3.09 0.25
N VAL A 79 12.73 2.80 1.41
CA VAL A 79 13.46 1.55 1.64
C VAL A 79 12.58 0.53 2.35
N PRO A 80 12.77 -0.80 2.12
CA PRO A 80 11.99 -1.82 2.83
C PRO A 80 12.33 -1.83 4.32
N SER A 81 11.37 -2.24 5.17
CA SER A 81 11.62 -2.49 6.59
C SER A 81 12.54 -3.70 6.75
N LEU A 82 13.64 -3.51 7.48
CA LEU A 82 14.65 -4.56 7.72
C LEU A 82 14.94 -4.68 9.21
N THR A 83 15.51 -5.83 9.61
CA THR A 83 15.85 -6.12 11.01
C THR A 83 17.34 -6.45 11.14
N TRP A 84 18.00 -5.86 12.15
CA TRP A 84 19.41 -6.13 12.44
C TRP A 84 19.73 -6.08 13.93
N ASP A 85 20.94 -6.56 14.28
CA ASP A 85 21.40 -6.61 15.65
C ASP A 85 21.87 -5.23 16.15
N VAL A 86 21.48 -4.89 17.37
CA VAL A 86 21.83 -3.65 18.07
C VAL A 86 22.27 -3.93 19.51
N GLN A 87 23.11 -3.06 20.08
CA GLN A 87 23.42 -3.12 21.52
C GLN A 87 22.36 -2.36 22.29
N VAL A 88 21.85 -2.98 23.35
CA VAL A 88 20.82 -2.39 24.21
C VAL A 88 21.35 -2.25 25.62
N TYR A 89 21.12 -1.08 26.18
CA TYR A 89 21.48 -0.72 27.54
C TYR A 89 20.24 -0.32 28.32
N GLU A 90 20.29 -0.49 29.63
CA GLU A 90 19.29 0.03 30.56
C GLU A 90 19.95 1.04 31.50
N SER A 91 19.25 2.10 31.85
CA SER A 91 19.71 3.09 32.83
C SER A 91 20.00 2.41 34.18
N ALA A 92 21.13 2.78 34.79
CA ALA A 92 21.49 2.29 36.12
C ALA A 92 20.60 2.87 37.21
N THR A 93 19.95 4.02 36.95
CA THR A 93 19.16 4.79 37.91
C THR A 93 17.64 4.72 37.65
N ALA A 94 17.23 4.47 36.42
CA ALA A 94 15.83 4.39 35.98
C ALA A 94 15.53 3.07 35.26
N PRO A 95 15.20 1.99 35.99
CA PRO A 95 14.79 0.72 35.36
C PRO A 95 13.61 0.91 34.40
N GLY A 96 13.73 0.34 33.19
CA GLY A 96 12.75 0.56 32.13
C GLY A 96 13.09 1.72 31.19
N PHE A 97 14.16 2.49 31.48
CA PHE A 97 14.71 3.45 30.55
C PHE A 97 15.84 2.80 29.74
N TYR A 98 15.64 2.65 28.44
CA TYR A 98 16.54 1.91 27.56
C TYR A 98 17.23 2.83 26.56
N ARG A 99 18.49 2.47 26.23
CA ARG A 99 19.26 3.06 25.14
C ARG A 99 19.57 1.99 24.10
N VAL A 100 19.14 2.21 22.88
CA VAL A 100 19.57 1.42 21.70
C VAL A 100 20.75 2.17 21.09
N GLU A 101 21.94 1.58 21.14
CA GLU A 101 23.15 2.25 20.72
C GLU A 101 23.28 2.30 19.21
N ASN A 102 23.30 3.53 18.68
CA ASN A 102 23.66 3.87 17.31
C ASN A 102 23.03 2.93 16.24
N PRO A 103 21.71 2.71 16.23
CA PRO A 103 21.08 1.67 15.43
C PRO A 103 21.39 1.79 13.94
N TYR A 104 21.47 3.01 13.38
CA TYR A 104 21.78 3.22 11.97
C TYR A 104 23.28 3.22 11.65
N GLY A 105 24.12 3.55 12.59
CA GLY A 105 25.56 3.70 12.39
C GLY A 105 26.42 2.59 12.99
N ASN A 106 25.85 1.49 13.49
CA ASN A 106 26.59 0.45 14.21
C ASN A 106 27.36 -0.54 13.30
N GLY A 107 27.27 -0.38 11.98
CA GLY A 107 27.88 -1.25 10.99
C GLY A 107 27.12 -2.55 10.70
N ASN A 108 26.01 -2.83 11.40
CA ASN A 108 25.07 -3.91 11.11
C ASN A 108 23.81 -3.42 10.37
N CYS A 109 23.62 -2.12 10.31
CA CYS A 109 22.50 -1.52 9.59
C CYS A 109 22.62 -1.84 8.08
N PRO A 110 21.62 -2.50 7.48
CA PRO A 110 21.70 -2.91 6.08
C PRO A 110 21.50 -1.75 5.07
N TYR A 111 21.08 -0.57 5.54
CA TYR A 111 20.90 0.59 4.67
C TYR A 111 22.18 1.40 4.44
N PHE A 112 23.19 1.23 5.27
CA PHE A 112 24.40 2.06 5.23
C PHE A 112 25.67 1.22 5.38
N ASP A 113 26.69 1.57 4.60
CA ASP A 113 27.97 0.87 4.67
C ASP A 113 28.81 1.33 5.87
N GLY A 114 29.31 0.35 6.63
CA GLY A 114 30.28 0.57 7.70
C GLY A 114 29.69 1.17 8.97
N ALA A 115 30.56 1.46 9.93
CA ALA A 115 30.20 2.08 11.20
C ALA A 115 30.48 3.59 11.18
N PHE A 116 29.53 4.37 11.66
CA PHE A 116 29.65 5.83 11.80
C PHE A 116 28.84 6.34 13.01
N GLU A 117 29.11 7.53 13.46
CA GLU A 117 28.30 8.17 14.51
C GLU A 117 26.97 8.63 13.92
N CYS A 118 25.87 8.15 14.49
CA CYS A 118 24.52 8.54 14.05
C CYS A 118 23.70 9.05 15.24
N CYS A 119 22.93 8.19 15.88
CA CYS A 119 22.08 8.54 17.02
C CYS A 119 21.89 7.31 17.92
N ASP A 120 21.65 7.55 19.20
CA ASP A 120 21.09 6.54 20.09
C ASP A 120 19.57 6.72 20.16
N PHE A 121 18.80 5.65 20.22
CA PHE A 121 17.39 5.75 20.57
C PHE A 121 17.22 5.61 22.08
N LEU A 122 16.52 6.54 22.68
CA LEU A 122 16.25 6.62 24.10
C LEU A 122 14.76 6.35 24.32
N LEU A 123 14.45 5.23 24.97
CA LEU A 123 13.11 4.66 25.07
C LEU A 123 12.71 4.59 26.55
N HIS A 124 11.71 5.36 26.92
CA HIS A 124 11.13 5.37 28.26
C HIS A 124 10.00 4.34 28.33
N ALA A 125 10.27 3.21 28.97
CA ALA A 125 9.36 2.09 29.17
C ALA A 125 9.21 1.73 30.66
N GLU A 126 9.42 2.72 31.56
CA GLU A 126 9.16 2.59 32.99
C GLU A 126 7.68 2.26 33.24
N ASP A 127 6.81 2.75 32.39
CA ASP A 127 5.44 2.28 32.24
C ASP A 127 5.32 1.47 30.92
N PRO A 128 5.19 0.13 30.99
CA PRO A 128 5.17 -0.71 29.81
C PRO A 128 3.94 -0.53 28.92
N ASP A 129 2.89 0.10 29.42
CA ASP A 129 1.69 0.41 28.64
C ASP A 129 1.72 1.80 27.98
N ASN A 130 2.69 2.64 28.33
CA ASN A 130 2.84 4.01 27.85
C ASN A 130 4.31 4.32 27.53
N VAL A 131 4.89 3.55 26.60
CA VAL A 131 6.27 3.76 26.16
C VAL A 131 6.36 4.97 25.25
N TRP A 132 7.40 5.77 25.41
CA TRP A 132 7.70 6.89 24.54
C TRP A 132 9.18 6.94 24.18
N MET A 133 9.50 7.60 23.06
CA MET A 133 10.86 7.73 22.51
C MET A 133 11.28 9.19 22.51
N GLU A 134 12.46 9.49 23.03
CA GLU A 134 13.02 10.85 22.96
C GLU A 134 13.20 11.32 21.52
N TYR A 135 13.10 12.64 21.34
CA TYR A 135 13.32 13.28 20.04
C TYR A 135 14.82 13.52 19.86
N VAL A 136 15.44 12.75 18.95
CA VAL A 136 16.89 12.68 18.77
C VAL A 136 17.32 13.03 17.34
N GLU A 137 18.51 13.66 17.21
CA GLU A 137 19.10 13.98 15.91
C GLU A 137 19.71 12.75 15.25
N ILE A 138 19.35 12.51 13.99
CA ILE A 138 19.99 11.51 13.11
C ILE A 138 21.16 12.18 12.39
N LYS A 139 22.37 11.95 12.88
CA LYS A 139 23.60 12.57 12.39
C LYS A 139 24.20 11.78 11.24
N ASN A 140 24.89 12.47 10.33
CA ASN A 140 25.71 11.87 9.26
C ASN A 140 24.92 11.02 8.25
N VAL A 141 23.59 11.10 8.24
CA VAL A 141 22.74 10.53 7.22
C VAL A 141 22.29 11.63 6.26
N ASP A 142 22.55 11.46 4.97
CA ASP A 142 22.10 12.39 3.94
C ASP A 142 20.80 11.85 3.31
N PHE A 143 19.68 12.48 3.65
CA PHE A 143 18.36 12.11 3.13
C PHE A 143 18.11 12.65 1.71
N GLY A 144 19.09 13.30 1.09
CA GLY A 144 18.99 13.80 -0.29
C GLY A 144 17.99 14.92 -0.49
N LEU A 145 17.61 15.63 0.58
CA LEU A 145 16.61 16.70 0.53
C LEU A 145 17.09 17.95 -0.23
N THR A 146 18.40 18.17 -0.26
CA THR A 146 19.02 19.31 -0.94
C THR A 146 20.31 18.88 -1.65
N GLU A 147 20.64 19.53 -2.79
CA GLU A 147 21.85 19.18 -3.55
C GLU A 147 23.15 19.60 -2.84
N ASP A 148 23.12 20.67 -2.05
CA ASP A 148 24.33 21.34 -1.55
C ASP A 148 24.38 21.58 -0.03
N THR A 149 23.35 21.23 0.73
CA THR A 149 23.28 21.59 2.14
C THR A 149 22.86 20.39 3.00
N TYR A 150 23.72 20.02 3.98
CA TYR A 150 23.36 19.04 5.00
C TYR A 150 22.14 19.54 5.79
N CYS A 151 21.10 18.71 5.83
CA CYS A 151 19.90 18.96 6.60
C CYS A 151 19.73 17.83 7.62
N PRO A 152 19.99 18.10 8.93
CA PRO A 152 19.87 17.08 9.95
C PRO A 152 18.42 16.62 10.07
N GLY A 153 18.22 15.30 10.16
CA GLY A 153 16.94 14.70 10.49
C GLY A 153 16.83 14.50 12.00
N TYR A 154 15.62 14.51 12.51
CA TYR A 154 15.29 14.20 13.90
C TYR A 154 14.20 13.15 13.93
N VAL A 155 14.26 12.26 14.91
CA VAL A 155 13.26 11.19 15.07
C VAL A 155 12.84 11.07 16.53
N GLY A 156 11.60 10.78 16.78
CA GLY A 156 11.02 10.50 18.08
C GLY A 156 9.54 10.18 17.97
N ASP A 157 8.90 9.86 19.08
CA ASP A 157 7.45 9.84 19.10
C ASP A 157 6.86 11.24 19.41
N ILE A 158 5.54 11.34 19.33
CA ILE A 158 4.86 12.62 19.54
C ILE A 158 5.05 13.14 20.98
N ALA A 159 5.14 12.25 21.96
CA ALA A 159 5.43 12.63 23.35
C ALA A 159 6.84 13.20 23.47
N GLY A 160 7.85 12.50 22.94
CA GLY A 160 9.24 12.94 22.94
C GLY A 160 9.42 14.31 22.29
N TYR A 161 8.77 14.53 21.15
CA TYR A 161 8.77 15.82 20.45
C TYR A 161 8.25 16.95 21.33
N TYR A 162 7.08 16.80 21.96
CA TYR A 162 6.50 17.87 22.79
C TYR A 162 7.26 18.10 24.09
N ILE A 163 7.88 17.05 24.66
CA ILE A 163 8.73 17.16 25.85
C ILE A 163 10.01 17.90 25.50
N ASP A 164 10.71 17.55 24.42
CA ASP A 164 11.95 18.21 24.00
C ASP A 164 11.72 19.67 23.66
N MET A 165 10.60 20.01 23.03
CA MET A 165 10.20 21.38 22.73
C MET A 165 9.74 22.16 23.94
N GLY A 166 9.67 21.53 25.13
CA GLY A 166 9.30 22.18 26.39
C GLY A 166 7.83 22.58 26.52
N TYR A 167 6.95 21.96 25.75
CA TYR A 167 5.50 22.21 25.87
C TYR A 167 4.89 21.48 27.05
N PHE A 168 5.38 20.28 27.35
CA PHE A 168 4.88 19.40 28.41
C PHE A 168 6.07 18.76 29.15
N ASP A 169 5.85 18.37 30.40
CA ASP A 169 6.69 17.38 31.05
C ASP A 169 6.23 15.94 30.67
N ALA A 170 7.06 14.95 30.97
CA ALA A 170 6.79 13.57 30.62
C ALA A 170 5.48 13.03 31.22
N GLU A 171 5.21 13.37 32.50
CA GLU A 171 4.00 12.95 33.19
C GLU A 171 2.74 13.50 32.51
N THR A 172 2.76 14.77 32.13
CA THR A 172 1.65 15.40 31.38
C THR A 172 1.47 14.79 30.00
N ALA A 173 2.55 14.58 29.22
CA ALA A 173 2.47 14.00 27.89
C ALA A 173 1.88 12.59 27.91
N VAL A 174 2.31 11.75 28.87
CA VAL A 174 1.75 10.40 29.07
C VAL A 174 0.28 10.46 29.49
N ALA A 175 -0.08 11.33 30.44
CA ALA A 175 -1.46 11.49 30.90
C ALA A 175 -2.40 11.99 29.80
N MET A 176 -1.89 12.70 28.79
CA MET A 176 -2.64 13.13 27.59
C MET A 176 -2.74 12.06 26.51
N GLY A 177 -2.16 10.86 26.73
CA GLY A 177 -2.18 9.75 25.78
C GLY A 177 -1.27 9.97 24.56
N MET A 178 -0.19 10.75 24.71
CA MET A 178 0.76 11.01 23.62
C MET A 178 1.80 9.89 23.49
N ALA A 179 2.06 9.12 24.56
CA ALA A 179 2.92 7.95 24.54
C ALA A 179 2.14 6.76 23.91
N SER A 180 2.56 6.32 22.74
CA SER A 180 1.85 5.32 21.93
C SER A 180 2.53 3.96 21.93
N GLY A 181 3.72 3.87 22.51
CA GLY A 181 4.49 2.64 22.56
C GLY A 181 4.05 1.68 23.65
N LYS A 182 4.42 0.41 23.48
CA LYS A 182 4.15 -0.71 24.40
C LYS A 182 5.42 -1.53 24.60
N LEU A 183 5.63 -2.01 25.83
CA LEU A 183 6.64 -3.04 26.12
C LEU A 183 5.93 -4.34 26.51
N LYS A 184 5.93 -5.34 25.64
CA LYS A 184 5.32 -6.65 25.90
C LYS A 184 6.32 -7.77 25.57
N GLY A 185 6.55 -8.68 26.52
CA GLY A 185 7.44 -9.83 26.31
C GLY A 185 8.88 -9.47 25.93
N GLY A 186 9.35 -8.28 26.36
CA GLY A 186 10.67 -7.74 26.00
C GLY A 186 10.71 -7.06 24.61
N ASN A 187 9.59 -6.90 23.96
CA ASN A 187 9.47 -6.18 22.69
C ASN A 187 8.86 -4.80 22.93
N ILE A 188 9.53 -3.76 22.45
CA ILE A 188 9.03 -2.38 22.41
C ILE A 188 8.51 -2.14 20.99
N THR A 189 7.26 -1.76 20.88
CA THR A 189 6.56 -1.42 19.62
C THR A 189 5.84 -0.09 19.77
N PHE A 190 5.50 0.55 18.65
CA PHE A 190 4.72 1.78 18.61
C PHE A 190 3.53 1.60 17.68
N GLU A 191 2.42 2.28 17.99
CA GLU A 191 1.25 2.31 17.11
C GLU A 191 1.64 2.88 15.72
N PRO A 192 1.05 2.41 14.63
CA PRO A 192 1.32 2.96 13.30
C PRO A 192 1.09 4.48 13.23
N ASN A 193 1.95 5.19 12.50
CA ASN A 193 1.92 6.65 12.32
C ASN A 193 2.09 7.45 13.62
N SER A 194 2.75 6.90 14.62
CA SER A 194 3.00 7.58 15.89
C SER A 194 4.42 8.12 16.04
N LEU A 195 5.36 7.68 15.21
CA LEU A 195 6.70 8.21 15.14
C LEU A 195 6.79 9.32 14.09
N ILE A 196 7.68 10.28 14.35
CA ILE A 196 7.89 11.46 13.50
C ILE A 196 9.34 11.46 13.03
N LEU A 197 9.55 11.67 11.71
CA LEU A 197 10.83 12.02 11.13
C LEU A 197 10.75 13.48 10.68
N ASP A 198 11.56 14.34 11.26
CA ASP A 198 11.48 15.79 11.13
C ASP A 198 12.80 16.40 10.63
N PHE A 199 12.69 17.41 9.78
CA PHE A 199 13.80 18.17 9.22
C PHE A 199 13.61 19.68 9.49
N PRO A 200 13.74 20.11 10.75
CA PRO A 200 13.38 21.47 11.17
C PRO A 200 14.24 22.56 10.51
N LEU A 201 15.45 22.20 10.03
CA LEU A 201 16.36 23.11 9.35
C LEU A 201 16.28 23.02 7.81
N TYR A 202 15.24 22.38 7.28
CA TYR A 202 15.02 22.39 5.83
C TYR A 202 14.92 23.82 5.30
N PRO A 203 15.50 24.14 4.10
CA PRO A 203 15.64 25.51 3.61
C PRO A 203 14.36 26.33 3.44
N SER A 204 13.17 25.69 3.43
CA SER A 204 11.93 26.44 3.60
C SER A 204 11.82 26.90 5.05
N ALA A 205 11.31 28.10 5.27
CA ALA A 205 11.17 28.69 6.62
C ALA A 205 10.29 27.85 7.59
N GLU A 206 9.72 26.77 7.12
CA GLU A 206 8.71 25.95 7.79
C GLU A 206 9.22 24.55 8.16
N GLY A 207 10.42 24.14 7.72
CA GLY A 207 10.94 22.78 7.92
C GLY A 207 10.16 21.73 7.14
N LEU A 208 10.43 20.45 7.40
CA LEU A 208 9.68 19.30 6.88
C LEU A 208 9.47 18.29 8.00
N SER A 209 8.28 17.71 8.09
CA SER A 209 7.93 16.69 9.06
C SER A 209 7.11 15.58 8.42
N PHE A 210 7.41 14.34 8.78
CA PHE A 210 6.75 13.15 8.26
C PHE A 210 6.28 12.27 9.41
N GLU A 211 5.06 11.77 9.33
CA GLU A 211 4.66 10.61 10.11
C GLU A 211 5.39 9.38 9.55
N THR A 212 6.02 8.61 10.42
CA THR A 212 6.75 7.39 10.08
C THR A 212 6.10 6.17 10.73
N ASN A 213 6.75 5.03 10.68
CA ASN A 213 6.24 3.74 11.14
C ASN A 213 4.84 3.42 10.63
N THR A 214 4.58 3.78 9.37
CA THR A 214 3.28 3.65 8.72
C THR A 214 2.82 2.19 8.57
N SER A 215 3.77 1.25 8.50
CA SER A 215 3.48 -0.19 8.42
C SER A 215 3.29 -0.84 9.79
N GLY A 216 3.59 -0.15 10.90
CA GLY A 216 3.52 -0.69 12.25
C GLY A 216 4.56 -1.77 12.54
N LEU A 217 5.65 -1.83 11.75
CA LEU A 217 6.71 -2.83 11.92
C LEU A 217 7.83 -2.38 12.87
N PHE A 218 7.84 -1.12 13.30
CA PHE A 218 8.84 -0.64 14.25
C PHE A 218 8.91 -1.51 15.49
N ARG A 219 10.12 -2.02 15.80
CA ARG A 219 10.31 -2.87 16.96
C ARG A 219 11.73 -2.79 17.49
N VAL A 220 11.85 -2.71 18.81
CA VAL A 220 13.09 -2.97 19.53
C VAL A 220 12.90 -4.22 20.38
N MET A 221 13.62 -5.30 20.07
CA MET A 221 13.64 -6.51 20.87
C MET A 221 14.79 -6.43 21.88
N LEU A 222 14.45 -6.42 23.15
CA LEU A 222 15.43 -6.43 24.25
C LEU A 222 16.16 -7.79 24.28
N PRO A 223 17.43 -7.84 24.78
CA PRO A 223 18.14 -9.09 24.95
C PRO A 223 17.35 -10.09 25.81
N GLY A 224 17.17 -11.31 25.29
CA GLY A 224 16.38 -12.35 25.95
C GLY A 224 14.87 -12.26 25.72
N ALA A 225 14.38 -11.27 24.97
CA ALA A 225 13.00 -11.22 24.52
C ALA A 225 12.65 -12.42 23.62
N SER A 226 11.37 -12.74 23.58
CA SER A 226 10.86 -13.71 22.60
C SER A 226 11.03 -13.17 21.18
N ASP A 227 11.60 -13.96 20.30
CA ASP A 227 11.80 -13.61 18.89
C ASP A 227 10.57 -14.03 18.09
N TYR A 228 9.59 -13.13 18.00
CA TYR A 228 8.39 -13.25 17.19
C TYR A 228 8.52 -12.52 15.85
N SER A 229 9.73 -12.16 15.41
CA SER A 229 9.92 -11.52 14.10
C SER A 229 9.26 -12.37 13.01
N PHE A 230 8.55 -11.71 12.10
CA PHE A 230 7.83 -12.37 11.02
C PHE A 230 7.89 -11.48 9.77
N HIS A 231 8.35 -12.07 8.69
CA HIS A 231 8.41 -11.39 7.40
C HIS A 231 7.85 -12.29 6.31
N VAL A 232 6.97 -11.73 5.49
CA VAL A 232 6.40 -12.41 4.33
C VAL A 232 7.06 -11.85 3.08
N ASP A 233 7.63 -12.72 2.26
CA ASP A 233 8.10 -12.35 0.93
C ASP A 233 6.93 -12.45 -0.04
N SER A 234 6.46 -11.29 -0.51
CA SER A 234 5.33 -11.15 -1.43
C SER A 234 5.75 -10.90 -2.88
N LYS A 235 7.05 -10.99 -3.19
CA LYS A 235 7.59 -10.69 -4.53
C LYS A 235 7.28 -11.75 -5.56
N ASP A 236 6.90 -12.95 -5.13
CA ASP A 236 6.50 -14.01 -6.05
C ASP A 236 5.23 -13.63 -6.81
N ILE A 237 5.36 -13.54 -8.13
CA ILE A 237 4.25 -13.24 -9.02
C ILE A 237 3.43 -14.52 -9.24
N CYS A 238 2.11 -14.37 -9.26
CA CYS A 238 1.19 -15.47 -9.55
C CYS A 238 1.45 -16.02 -10.95
N THR A 239 1.87 -17.29 -11.04
CA THR A 239 2.10 -18.01 -12.28
C THR A 239 1.13 -19.20 -12.37
N ASP A 240 0.60 -19.48 -13.56
CA ASP A 240 -0.33 -20.59 -13.78
C ASP A 240 -1.48 -20.66 -12.75
N ASN A 241 -1.96 -19.49 -12.35
CA ASN A 241 -2.97 -19.30 -11.28
C ASN A 241 -2.54 -19.80 -9.90
N THR A 242 -1.24 -19.89 -9.64
CA THR A 242 -0.69 -20.21 -8.33
C THR A 242 0.22 -19.09 -7.84
N LEU A 243 0.19 -18.83 -6.55
CA LEU A 243 1.11 -17.91 -5.88
C LEU A 243 1.84 -18.69 -4.79
N THR A 244 3.16 -18.75 -4.89
CA THR A 244 4.01 -19.26 -3.81
C THR A 244 4.39 -18.11 -2.90
N VAL A 245 4.10 -18.27 -1.63
CA VAL A 245 4.40 -17.28 -0.58
C VAL A 245 5.48 -17.85 0.31
N SER A 246 6.59 -17.15 0.42
CA SER A 246 7.68 -17.48 1.34
C SER A 246 7.59 -16.57 2.57
N TYR A 247 8.01 -17.09 3.71
CA TYR A 247 8.09 -16.32 4.94
C TYR A 247 9.28 -16.74 5.79
N THR A 248 9.75 -15.80 6.58
CA THR A 248 10.71 -16.06 7.65
C THR A 248 10.05 -15.76 9.00
N ALA A 249 10.28 -16.61 9.98
CA ALA A 249 9.71 -16.48 11.31
C ALA A 249 10.80 -16.57 12.37
N GLY A 250 10.69 -15.77 13.42
CA GLY A 250 11.53 -15.84 14.60
C GLY A 250 11.41 -17.20 15.29
N LYS A 251 12.44 -17.55 16.07
CA LYS A 251 12.55 -18.87 16.72
C LYS A 251 11.40 -19.21 17.69
N ASP A 252 10.71 -18.19 18.19
CA ASP A 252 9.63 -18.35 19.17
C ASP A 252 8.23 -18.30 18.53
N VAL A 253 8.15 -18.14 17.20
CA VAL A 253 6.92 -18.38 16.44
C VAL A 253 6.68 -19.88 16.36
N ALA A 254 5.60 -20.33 16.96
CA ALA A 254 5.29 -21.77 17.05
C ALA A 254 4.47 -22.25 15.83
N GLN A 255 3.64 -21.40 15.26
CA GLN A 255 2.77 -21.75 14.15
C GLN A 255 2.47 -20.53 13.26
N VAL A 256 2.33 -20.77 11.97
CA VAL A 256 1.84 -19.78 11.00
C VAL A 256 0.55 -20.33 10.39
N LYS A 257 -0.47 -19.50 10.30
CA LYS A 257 -1.73 -19.84 9.64
C LYS A 257 -2.06 -18.80 8.58
N TYR A 258 -2.80 -19.21 7.55
CA TYR A 258 -3.26 -18.32 6.50
C TYR A 258 -4.66 -18.67 6.02
N SER A 259 -5.33 -17.68 5.42
CA SER A 259 -6.57 -17.86 4.66
C SER A 259 -6.56 -16.91 3.46
N VAL A 260 -7.20 -17.35 2.37
CA VAL A 260 -7.40 -16.55 1.17
C VAL A 260 -8.86 -16.13 1.10
N PHE A 261 -9.10 -14.88 0.86
CA PHE A 261 -10.43 -14.29 0.71
C PHE A 261 -10.55 -13.73 -0.71
N ASN A 262 -11.60 -14.08 -1.41
CA ASN A 262 -11.83 -13.76 -2.83
C ASN A 262 -12.29 -12.31 -3.08
N LYS A 263 -11.93 -11.38 -2.20
CA LYS A 263 -12.23 -9.95 -2.36
C LYS A 263 -11.26 -9.14 -1.50
N MET A 264 -11.16 -7.85 -1.75
CA MET A 264 -10.42 -6.93 -0.89
C MET A 264 -11.17 -6.71 0.42
N ARG A 265 -11.18 -7.71 1.29
CA ARG A 265 -11.91 -7.64 2.56
C ARG A 265 -11.41 -6.54 3.47
N ASN A 266 -10.10 -6.22 3.43
CA ASN A 266 -9.50 -5.14 4.21
C ASN A 266 -10.13 -3.77 3.96
N PHE A 267 -10.84 -3.58 2.83
CA PHE A 267 -11.58 -2.36 2.58
C PHE A 267 -12.99 -2.35 3.17
N ARG A 268 -13.51 -3.50 3.61
CA ARG A 268 -14.88 -3.66 4.11
C ARG A 268 -14.97 -4.12 5.54
N ASP A 269 -14.12 -5.07 5.90
CA ASP A 269 -14.06 -5.67 7.22
C ASP A 269 -12.91 -5.01 8.01
N SER A 270 -12.98 -5.01 9.33
CA SER A 270 -11.84 -4.58 10.13
C SER A 270 -10.72 -5.63 10.04
N ASP A 271 -9.48 -5.18 10.10
CA ASP A 271 -8.32 -6.08 10.11
C ASP A 271 -8.40 -7.11 11.24
N GLU A 272 -8.93 -6.71 12.40
CA GLU A 272 -9.11 -7.57 13.55
C GLU A 272 -10.05 -8.75 13.23
N GLU A 273 -11.19 -8.50 12.58
CA GLU A 273 -12.12 -9.56 12.18
C GLU A 273 -11.50 -10.53 11.18
N ILE A 274 -10.68 -10.05 10.24
CA ILE A 274 -9.97 -10.88 9.26
C ILE A 274 -8.96 -11.78 9.95
N TYR A 275 -8.11 -11.22 10.79
CA TYR A 275 -7.06 -12.00 11.47
C TYR A 275 -7.61 -12.97 12.51
N ASP A 276 -8.68 -12.64 13.21
CA ASP A 276 -9.37 -13.56 14.12
C ASP A 276 -9.96 -14.75 13.37
N GLU A 277 -10.50 -14.54 12.16
CA GLU A 277 -10.97 -15.62 11.30
C GLU A 277 -9.82 -16.54 10.88
N VAL A 278 -8.65 -15.98 10.49
CA VAL A 278 -7.46 -16.77 10.15
C VAL A 278 -6.95 -17.53 11.36
N ASN A 279 -6.88 -16.91 12.53
CA ASN A 279 -6.45 -17.57 13.76
C ASN A 279 -7.37 -18.75 14.11
N THR A 280 -8.67 -18.62 13.92
CA THR A 280 -9.65 -19.65 14.24
C THR A 280 -9.68 -20.76 13.19
N ASN A 281 -9.77 -20.41 11.90
CA ASN A 281 -10.11 -21.32 10.82
C ASN A 281 -9.01 -21.47 9.76
N GLY A 282 -7.90 -20.72 9.87
CA GLY A 282 -6.86 -20.70 8.85
C GLY A 282 -6.12 -22.01 8.67
N THR A 283 -5.61 -22.23 7.48
CA THR A 283 -4.75 -23.35 7.13
C THR A 283 -3.37 -23.16 7.74
N VAL A 284 -2.81 -24.21 8.33
CA VAL A 284 -1.44 -24.17 8.87
C VAL A 284 -0.44 -24.19 7.72
N ALA A 285 0.48 -23.23 7.72
CA ALA A 285 1.62 -23.20 6.81
C ALA A 285 2.76 -24.05 7.37
N GLU A 286 3.39 -24.86 6.53
CA GLU A 286 4.51 -25.73 6.92
C GLU A 286 5.76 -25.35 6.13
N GLY A 287 6.92 -25.33 6.81
CA GLY A 287 8.23 -25.32 6.17
C GLY A 287 8.70 -23.98 5.58
N GLY A 288 8.16 -22.84 6.01
CA GLY A 288 8.65 -21.50 5.60
C GLY A 288 8.14 -21.04 4.23
N SER A 289 7.29 -21.82 3.55
CA SER A 289 6.60 -21.41 2.34
C SER A 289 5.33 -22.24 2.13
N PHE A 290 4.37 -21.69 1.38
CA PHE A 290 3.16 -22.38 0.97
C PHE A 290 2.68 -21.84 -0.37
N THR A 291 1.86 -22.59 -1.07
CA THR A 291 1.28 -22.20 -2.36
C THR A 291 -0.23 -22.05 -2.21
N ILE A 292 -0.78 -21.01 -2.80
CA ILE A 292 -2.22 -20.78 -2.88
C ILE A 292 -2.68 -20.76 -4.34
N GLU A 293 -3.94 -21.07 -4.57
CA GLU A 293 -4.62 -20.92 -5.84
C GLU A 293 -5.71 -19.84 -5.68
N PRO A 294 -5.40 -18.56 -5.94
CA PRO A 294 -6.37 -17.49 -5.81
C PRO A 294 -7.50 -17.65 -6.83
N GLU A 295 -8.70 -17.28 -6.44
CA GLU A 295 -9.82 -17.19 -7.39
C GLU A 295 -9.58 -16.05 -8.38
N PHE A 296 -10.27 -16.09 -9.52
CA PHE A 296 -10.17 -15.02 -10.51
C PHE A 296 -10.45 -13.64 -9.90
N GLY A 297 -9.60 -12.68 -10.23
CA GLY A 297 -9.68 -11.32 -9.73
C GLY A 297 -8.86 -11.10 -8.46
N MET A 298 -9.20 -10.05 -7.73
CA MET A 298 -8.47 -9.64 -6.53
C MET A 298 -8.80 -10.53 -5.33
N ASN A 299 -7.75 -11.01 -4.68
CA ASN A 299 -7.83 -11.79 -3.45
C ASN A 299 -7.02 -11.11 -2.35
N THR A 300 -7.41 -11.35 -1.12
CA THR A 300 -6.67 -10.99 0.08
C THR A 300 -6.17 -12.26 0.73
N LEU A 301 -4.86 -12.42 0.83
CA LEU A 301 -4.22 -13.44 1.64
C LEU A 301 -3.87 -12.82 2.99
N ALA A 302 -4.51 -13.28 4.05
CA ALA A 302 -4.19 -12.88 5.40
C ALA A 302 -3.42 -14.01 6.11
N ILE A 303 -2.37 -13.63 6.84
CA ILE A 303 -1.43 -14.55 7.48
C ILE A 303 -1.27 -14.12 8.93
N VAL A 304 -1.27 -15.07 9.86
CA VAL A 304 -1.01 -14.84 11.28
C VAL A 304 0.11 -15.75 11.77
N ALA A 305 1.00 -15.21 12.58
CA ALA A 305 2.00 -15.95 13.33
C ALA A 305 1.54 -16.08 14.80
N LEU A 306 1.66 -17.28 15.35
CA LEU A 306 1.18 -17.61 16.70
C LEU A 306 2.32 -18.01 17.60
N SER A 307 2.24 -17.64 18.89
CA SER A 307 3.11 -18.13 19.95
C SER A 307 2.79 -19.59 20.30
N ALA A 308 3.59 -20.19 21.17
CA ALA A 308 3.35 -21.54 21.68
C ALA A 308 2.03 -21.66 22.49
N GLU A 309 1.56 -20.56 23.04
CA GLU A 309 0.28 -20.46 23.77
C GLU A 309 -0.92 -20.26 22.82
N GLY A 310 -0.66 -20.08 21.52
CA GLY A 310 -1.69 -19.81 20.49
C GLY A 310 -2.13 -18.36 20.42
N GLU A 311 -1.38 -17.44 21.03
CA GLU A 311 -1.63 -16.00 20.90
C GLU A 311 -1.11 -15.50 19.55
N MET A 312 -1.86 -14.63 18.89
CA MET A 312 -1.45 -13.90 17.70
C MET A 312 -0.34 -12.93 18.06
N VAL A 313 0.87 -13.14 17.53
CA VAL A 313 2.05 -12.33 17.81
C VAL A 313 2.45 -11.44 16.65
N GLU A 314 2.14 -11.86 15.42
CA GLU A 314 2.35 -11.10 14.20
C GLU A 314 1.27 -11.41 13.17
N LYS A 315 1.07 -10.48 12.25
CA LYS A 315 0.10 -10.56 11.19
C LYS A 315 0.61 -9.90 9.91
N SER A 316 0.16 -10.40 8.76
CA SER A 316 0.53 -9.85 7.46
C SER A 316 -0.63 -10.02 6.48
N THR A 317 -0.76 -9.09 5.57
CA THR A 317 -1.72 -9.16 4.46
C THR A 317 -0.98 -9.02 3.14
N VAL A 318 -1.30 -9.90 2.20
CA VAL A 318 -0.80 -9.83 0.83
C VAL A 318 -2.01 -9.78 -0.10
N TYR A 319 -2.03 -8.80 -0.99
CA TYR A 319 -2.99 -8.76 -2.07
C TYR A 319 -2.45 -9.56 -3.25
N CYS A 320 -3.27 -10.47 -3.77
CA CYS A 320 -2.91 -11.29 -4.92
C CYS A 320 -4.07 -11.34 -5.92
N PHE A 321 -3.71 -11.58 -7.19
CA PHE A 321 -4.65 -11.58 -8.28
C PHE A 321 -4.62 -12.95 -8.96
N GLY A 322 -5.77 -13.63 -8.92
CA GLY A 322 -5.95 -14.88 -9.64
C GLY A 322 -6.25 -14.65 -11.10
N GLN A 323 -5.59 -15.41 -11.95
CA GLN A 323 -5.75 -15.39 -13.40
C GLN A 323 -6.41 -16.67 -13.90
N GLN A 324 -7.50 -17.05 -13.31
CA GLN A 324 -8.21 -18.22 -13.79
C GLN A 324 -8.88 -17.92 -15.11
N GLU A 325 -8.37 -18.56 -16.15
CA GLU A 325 -8.93 -18.46 -17.50
C GLU A 325 -10.02 -19.50 -17.69
N ASN A 326 -11.24 -19.03 -17.93
CA ASN A 326 -12.19 -19.87 -18.65
C ASN A 326 -12.06 -19.51 -20.14
N ALA A 327 -11.27 -20.28 -20.89
CA ALA A 327 -11.01 -20.05 -22.31
C ALA A 327 -12.30 -20.03 -23.17
N GLU A 328 -13.37 -20.63 -22.69
CA GLU A 328 -14.68 -20.62 -23.35
C GLU A 328 -15.46 -19.31 -23.14
N GLN A 329 -15.06 -18.48 -22.20
CA GLN A 329 -15.76 -17.25 -21.84
C GLN A 329 -15.36 -16.05 -22.71
N TRP A 330 -14.19 -16.06 -23.31
CA TRP A 330 -13.62 -14.93 -24.04
C TRP A 330 -13.47 -15.21 -25.52
N LYS A 331 -13.74 -14.21 -26.35
CA LYS A 331 -13.55 -14.27 -27.80
C LYS A 331 -12.69 -13.11 -28.28
N PRO A 332 -11.70 -13.32 -29.15
CA PRO A 332 -10.96 -12.24 -29.79
C PRO A 332 -11.87 -11.31 -30.58
N VAL A 333 -11.67 -10.00 -30.42
CA VAL A 333 -12.42 -8.96 -31.15
C VAL A 333 -11.51 -8.00 -31.91
N GLY A 334 -10.20 -8.21 -31.86
CA GLY A 334 -9.22 -7.43 -32.62
C GLY A 334 -8.14 -6.81 -31.74
N LYS A 335 -7.72 -5.61 -32.13
CA LYS A 335 -6.74 -4.81 -31.37
C LYS A 335 -7.36 -3.52 -30.90
N ALA A 336 -7.17 -3.19 -29.63
CA ALA A 336 -7.46 -1.88 -29.08
C ALA A 336 -6.21 -0.99 -29.19
N THR A 337 -6.42 0.30 -29.43
CA THR A 337 -5.35 1.28 -29.26
C THR A 337 -5.32 1.72 -27.79
N TYR A 338 -4.20 1.55 -27.14
CA TYR A 338 -3.98 1.94 -25.76
C TYR A 338 -3.03 3.14 -25.70
N SER A 339 -3.46 4.20 -25.03
CA SER A 339 -2.61 5.36 -24.72
C SER A 339 -2.12 5.23 -23.29
N GLU A 340 -0.85 4.93 -23.16
CA GLU A 340 -0.18 4.74 -21.87
C GLU A 340 -0.01 6.09 -21.17
N ASP A 341 -0.51 6.19 -19.95
CA ASP A 341 -0.34 7.32 -19.04
C ASP A 341 -0.28 6.84 -17.57
N VAL A 342 -0.23 5.55 -17.36
CA VAL A 342 -0.26 4.93 -16.04
C VAL A 342 1.15 4.83 -15.50
N LEU A 343 2.04 4.06 -16.14
CA LEU A 343 3.44 3.99 -15.75
C LEU A 343 4.17 5.31 -16.03
N ALA A 344 3.86 6.01 -17.12
CA ALA A 344 4.41 7.33 -17.43
C ALA A 344 4.08 8.39 -16.36
N SER A 345 3.02 8.21 -15.59
CA SER A 345 2.68 9.08 -14.47
C SER A 345 3.48 8.77 -13.20
N ILE A 346 3.90 7.51 -13.04
CA ILE A 346 4.61 7.01 -11.85
C ILE A 346 6.12 7.10 -12.07
N TYR A 347 6.59 6.76 -13.27
CA TYR A 347 7.99 6.72 -13.68
C TYR A 347 8.23 7.67 -14.88
N PRO A 348 8.08 8.99 -14.71
CA PRO A 348 8.16 9.94 -15.82
C PRO A 348 9.56 10.08 -16.43
N GLU A 349 10.60 9.65 -15.74
CA GLU A 349 11.99 9.67 -16.24
C GLU A 349 12.28 8.46 -17.13
N ASP A 350 11.64 7.32 -16.88
CA ASP A 350 11.89 6.05 -17.55
C ASP A 350 10.80 5.68 -18.55
N CYS A 351 9.58 6.19 -18.36
CA CYS A 351 8.43 5.90 -19.18
C CYS A 351 7.82 7.19 -19.76
N GLU A 352 7.83 7.33 -21.07
CA GLU A 352 7.07 8.38 -21.75
C GLU A 352 5.67 7.88 -22.11
N ASN A 353 4.72 8.82 -22.19
CA ASN A 353 3.40 8.49 -22.74
C ASN A 353 3.52 7.99 -24.18
N LYS A 354 3.15 6.76 -24.44
CA LYS A 354 3.15 6.08 -25.74
C LYS A 354 1.77 5.59 -26.10
N VAL A 355 1.54 5.47 -27.38
CA VAL A 355 0.32 4.90 -27.95
C VAL A 355 0.69 3.65 -28.73
N TYR A 356 0.07 2.54 -28.42
CA TYR A 356 0.34 1.26 -29.07
C TYR A 356 -0.92 0.37 -29.13
N GLU A 357 -0.83 -0.71 -29.87
CA GLU A 357 -1.94 -1.66 -30.05
C GLU A 357 -1.76 -2.86 -29.14
N VAL A 358 -2.84 -3.28 -28.49
CA VAL A 358 -2.93 -4.49 -27.66
C VAL A 358 -4.05 -5.39 -28.14
N ASP A 359 -3.86 -6.69 -28.02
CA ASP A 359 -4.92 -7.65 -28.32
C ASP A 359 -6.03 -7.54 -27.30
N ILE A 360 -7.28 -7.63 -27.75
CA ILE A 360 -8.46 -7.46 -26.91
C ILE A 360 -9.48 -8.56 -27.19
N GLU A 361 -10.10 -9.05 -26.14
CA GLU A 361 -11.17 -10.04 -26.20
C GLU A 361 -12.41 -9.51 -25.47
N GLU A 362 -13.57 -10.01 -25.87
CA GLU A 362 -14.86 -9.71 -25.25
C GLU A 362 -15.43 -10.93 -24.56
N ASP A 363 -16.00 -10.75 -23.38
CA ASP A 363 -16.73 -11.79 -22.66
C ASP A 363 -17.98 -12.20 -23.44
N VAL A 364 -18.11 -13.50 -23.77
CA VAL A 364 -19.24 -14.04 -24.53
C VAL A 364 -20.55 -14.00 -23.74
N ASN A 365 -20.48 -13.98 -22.42
CA ASN A 365 -21.64 -13.97 -21.53
C ASN A 365 -22.04 -12.57 -21.10
N THR A 366 -21.10 -11.62 -21.16
CA THR A 366 -21.30 -10.22 -20.72
C THR A 366 -20.78 -9.27 -21.81
N PRO A 367 -21.55 -9.08 -22.90
CA PRO A 367 -21.16 -8.15 -23.97
C PRO A 367 -20.88 -6.74 -23.41
N GLY A 368 -19.76 -6.16 -23.81
CA GLY A 368 -19.29 -4.88 -23.27
C GLY A 368 -18.29 -5.04 -22.13
N ARG A 369 -17.99 -6.25 -21.70
CA ARG A 369 -16.89 -6.54 -20.81
C ARG A 369 -15.72 -7.09 -21.61
N TYR A 370 -14.60 -6.40 -21.55
CA TYR A 370 -13.41 -6.67 -22.35
C TYR A 370 -12.22 -7.02 -21.48
N ARG A 371 -11.23 -7.74 -22.05
CA ARG A 371 -9.91 -7.85 -21.45
C ARG A 371 -8.82 -7.49 -22.47
N LEU A 372 -7.86 -6.67 -22.05
CA LEU A 372 -6.65 -6.38 -22.79
C LEU A 372 -5.59 -7.41 -22.39
N ILE A 373 -4.93 -7.98 -23.38
CA ILE A 373 -3.95 -9.06 -23.18
C ILE A 373 -2.56 -8.47 -23.15
N ASP A 374 -1.76 -8.81 -22.14
CA ASP A 374 -0.36 -8.43 -21.99
C ASP A 374 -0.11 -6.94 -22.22
N LEU A 375 -0.86 -6.11 -21.49
CA LEU A 375 -0.81 -4.66 -21.65
C LEU A 375 0.63 -4.10 -21.60
N TYR A 376 1.47 -4.64 -20.73
CA TYR A 376 2.89 -4.30 -20.59
C TYR A 376 3.80 -5.45 -21.09
N GLY A 377 3.31 -6.26 -22.01
CA GLY A 377 4.04 -7.32 -22.70
C GLY A 377 4.80 -6.82 -23.94
N PRO A 378 5.12 -7.72 -24.88
CA PRO A 378 5.96 -7.40 -26.05
C PRO A 378 5.49 -6.25 -26.95
N ALA A 379 4.21 -5.88 -26.88
CA ALA A 379 3.68 -4.73 -27.61
C ALA A 379 3.98 -3.38 -26.94
N TYR A 380 4.35 -3.39 -25.66
CA TYR A 380 4.70 -2.19 -24.93
C TYR A 380 6.04 -1.61 -25.42
N PRO A 381 6.11 -0.31 -25.75
CA PRO A 381 7.31 0.29 -26.34
C PRO A 381 8.59 0.19 -25.50
N TYR A 382 8.46 0.12 -24.19
CA TYR A 382 9.59 -0.02 -23.24
C TYR A 382 9.77 -1.44 -22.71
N TYR A 383 9.15 -2.43 -23.35
CA TYR A 383 9.21 -3.82 -22.88
C TYR A 383 10.63 -4.37 -22.73
N ASN A 384 11.51 -4.04 -23.70
CA ASN A 384 12.90 -4.49 -23.62
C ASN A 384 13.68 -3.78 -22.50
N ASP A 385 13.34 -2.54 -22.20
CA ASP A 385 13.95 -1.79 -21.11
C ASP A 385 13.52 -2.41 -19.76
N LEU A 386 12.23 -2.75 -19.61
CA LEU A 386 11.74 -3.48 -18.46
C LEU A 386 12.43 -4.84 -18.27
N LEU A 387 12.64 -5.61 -19.35
CA LEU A 387 13.30 -6.92 -19.27
C LEU A 387 14.79 -6.85 -18.95
N ASN A 388 15.46 -5.75 -19.27
CA ASN A 388 16.88 -5.57 -19.02
C ASN A 388 17.18 -4.92 -17.66
N ASP A 389 16.17 -4.45 -16.96
CA ASP A 389 16.31 -3.94 -15.60
C ASP A 389 16.34 -5.12 -14.61
N GLU A 390 17.47 -5.31 -13.96
CA GLU A 390 17.67 -6.41 -13.00
C GLU A 390 16.79 -6.29 -11.74
N ASN A 391 16.21 -5.12 -11.50
CA ASN A 391 15.30 -4.89 -10.37
C ASN A 391 13.84 -5.15 -10.74
N ILE A 392 13.52 -5.34 -12.01
CA ILE A 392 12.16 -5.60 -12.48
C ILE A 392 11.99 -7.09 -12.73
N VAL A 393 11.12 -7.70 -11.95
CA VAL A 393 10.66 -9.07 -12.19
C VAL A 393 9.48 -8.99 -13.15
N SER A 394 9.59 -9.63 -14.29
CA SER A 394 8.47 -9.82 -15.21
C SER A 394 8.31 -11.32 -15.50
N HIS A 395 7.12 -11.76 -15.82
CA HIS A 395 6.92 -13.16 -16.15
C HIS A 395 6.31 -13.36 -17.54
N THR A 396 6.39 -14.58 -18.03
CA THR A 396 6.08 -14.95 -19.42
C THR A 396 4.63 -15.33 -19.66
N HIS A 397 3.79 -15.33 -18.61
CA HIS A 397 2.37 -15.68 -18.76
C HIS A 397 1.57 -14.49 -19.28
N HIS A 398 0.46 -14.80 -19.94
CA HIS A 398 -0.50 -13.78 -20.33
C HIS A 398 -1.14 -13.13 -19.09
N HIS A 399 -1.16 -11.82 -19.09
CA HIS A 399 -1.85 -11.01 -18.09
C HIS A 399 -3.02 -10.29 -18.75
N TYR A 400 -4.07 -10.12 -17.99
CA TYR A 400 -5.32 -9.57 -18.49
C TYR A 400 -5.74 -8.36 -17.67
N VAL A 401 -5.98 -7.24 -18.33
CA VAL A 401 -6.62 -6.08 -17.71
C VAL A 401 -8.08 -6.08 -18.14
N VAL A 402 -8.98 -6.29 -17.19
CA VAL A 402 -10.41 -6.36 -17.45
C VAL A 402 -11.03 -4.99 -17.35
N VAL A 403 -11.75 -4.61 -18.40
CA VAL A 403 -12.48 -3.33 -18.51
C VAL A 403 -13.95 -3.63 -18.73
N ASP A 404 -14.79 -3.19 -17.81
CA ASP A 404 -16.24 -3.29 -17.91
C ASP A 404 -16.82 -1.99 -18.48
N THR A 405 -17.47 -2.09 -19.61
CA THR A 405 -18.17 -1.01 -20.30
C THR A 405 -19.66 -1.28 -20.45
N THR A 406 -20.20 -2.24 -19.71
CA THR A 406 -21.63 -2.58 -19.74
C THR A 406 -22.52 -1.40 -19.44
N ASN A 407 -22.03 -0.48 -18.62
CA ASN A 407 -22.60 0.85 -18.48
C ASN A 407 -21.60 1.88 -19.06
N PRO A 408 -21.89 2.50 -20.22
CA PRO A 408 -20.98 3.41 -20.88
C PRO A 408 -20.70 4.71 -20.12
N ASP A 409 -21.55 5.06 -19.15
CA ASP A 409 -21.35 6.25 -18.28
C ASP A 409 -20.64 5.90 -16.95
N MET A 410 -20.42 4.61 -16.67
CA MET A 410 -19.75 4.11 -15.46
C MET A 410 -18.79 2.97 -15.81
N VAL A 411 -17.85 3.26 -16.68
CA VAL A 411 -16.81 2.30 -17.07
C VAL A 411 -15.82 2.13 -15.92
N PHE A 412 -15.39 0.90 -15.67
CA PHE A 412 -14.38 0.63 -14.67
C PHE A 412 -13.36 -0.40 -15.14
N ILE A 413 -12.18 -0.36 -14.54
CA ILE A 413 -11.13 -1.36 -14.70
C ILE A 413 -11.09 -2.18 -13.42
N GLU A 414 -11.30 -3.49 -13.56
CA GLU A 414 -11.23 -4.43 -12.45
C GLU A 414 -9.79 -4.59 -11.97
N GLY A 415 -9.60 -4.89 -10.68
CA GLY A 415 -8.27 -5.21 -10.15
C GLY A 415 -7.62 -6.33 -10.95
N SER A 416 -6.54 -6.02 -11.63
CA SER A 416 -5.86 -6.91 -12.56
C SER A 416 -4.35 -6.85 -12.38
N PRO A 417 -3.64 -7.99 -12.41
CA PRO A 417 -2.18 -8.01 -12.39
C PRO A 417 -1.62 -7.53 -13.72
N LEU A 418 -0.49 -6.85 -13.66
CA LEU A 418 0.24 -6.41 -14.86
C LEU A 418 1.38 -7.35 -15.26
N GLY A 419 1.67 -8.38 -14.47
CA GLY A 419 2.78 -9.28 -14.70
C GLY A 419 4.15 -8.64 -14.44
N LEU A 420 4.19 -7.63 -13.62
CA LEU A 420 5.38 -6.87 -13.28
C LEU A 420 5.56 -6.83 -11.76
N ASP A 421 6.80 -6.78 -11.32
CA ASP A 421 7.21 -6.45 -9.96
C ASP A 421 8.41 -5.52 -10.04
N PHE A 422 8.30 -4.34 -9.47
CA PHE A 422 9.38 -3.34 -9.41
C PHE A 422 10.20 -3.43 -8.12
N GLY A 423 10.18 -4.60 -7.47
CA GLY A 423 10.81 -4.81 -6.17
C GLY A 423 9.91 -4.51 -4.98
N TYR A 424 8.63 -4.21 -5.23
CA TYR A 424 7.63 -3.86 -4.22
C TYR A 424 6.42 -4.82 -4.21
N GLY A 425 6.61 -6.02 -4.76
CA GLY A 425 5.56 -7.02 -4.94
C GLY A 425 4.79 -6.88 -6.25
N GLN A 426 3.92 -7.84 -6.51
CA GLN A 426 3.15 -7.91 -7.75
C GLN A 426 2.34 -6.63 -8.03
N VAL A 427 2.62 -6.00 -9.16
CA VAL A 427 1.95 -4.78 -9.61
C VAL A 427 0.55 -5.08 -10.10
N SER A 428 -0.43 -4.34 -9.63
CA SER A 428 -1.83 -4.46 -10.00
C SER A 428 -2.42 -3.13 -10.43
N PHE A 429 -3.40 -3.17 -11.31
CA PHE A 429 -4.00 -2.01 -11.94
C PHE A 429 -5.52 -2.03 -11.83
N PHE A 430 -6.14 -0.91 -11.46
CA PHE A 430 -7.59 -0.77 -11.36
C PHE A 430 -8.04 0.70 -11.34
N SER A 431 -9.35 0.92 -11.56
CA SER A 431 -9.95 2.25 -11.45
C SER A 431 -10.48 2.54 -10.04
N GLU A 432 -10.52 3.80 -9.67
CA GLU A 432 -11.13 4.29 -8.42
C GLU A 432 -12.62 3.91 -8.33
N GLY A 433 -13.35 3.92 -9.44
CA GLY A 433 -14.75 3.49 -9.48
C GLY A 433 -14.93 2.02 -9.12
N TRP A 434 -14.03 1.13 -9.60
CA TRP A 434 -14.04 -0.27 -9.18
C TRP A 434 -13.76 -0.42 -7.69
N LEU A 435 -12.76 0.28 -7.17
CA LEU A 435 -12.44 0.27 -5.74
C LEU A 435 -13.64 0.76 -4.91
N SER A 436 -14.30 1.83 -5.34
CA SER A 436 -15.49 2.38 -4.68
C SER A 436 -16.64 1.37 -4.62
N MET A 437 -16.88 0.61 -5.70
CA MET A 437 -17.87 -0.48 -5.69
C MET A 437 -17.48 -1.59 -4.69
N MET A 438 -16.20 -1.97 -4.67
CA MET A 438 -15.71 -3.03 -3.81
C MET A 438 -15.78 -2.65 -2.32
N THR A 439 -15.62 -1.37 -2.00
CA THR A 439 -15.70 -0.83 -0.63
C THR A 439 -17.13 -0.49 -0.21
N GLY A 440 -18.12 -0.62 -1.10
CA GLY A 440 -19.51 -0.29 -0.82
C GLY A 440 -19.78 1.21 -0.68
N ALA A 441 -19.03 2.04 -1.40
CA ALA A 441 -19.26 3.49 -1.45
C ALA A 441 -20.64 3.81 -2.03
N ASP A 442 -21.19 4.97 -1.66
CA ASP A 442 -22.48 5.43 -2.18
C ASP A 442 -22.31 5.91 -3.64
N LEU A 443 -22.76 5.09 -4.59
CA LEU A 443 -22.70 5.38 -6.03
C LEU A 443 -23.67 6.50 -6.47
N THR A 444 -24.36 7.16 -5.56
CA THR A 444 -25.15 8.38 -5.85
C THR A 444 -24.38 9.65 -5.55
N ASP A 445 -23.22 9.55 -4.92
CA ASP A 445 -22.32 10.67 -4.65
C ASP A 445 -21.55 11.04 -5.92
N GLU A 446 -21.67 12.30 -6.37
CA GLU A 446 -20.98 12.79 -7.56
C GLU A 446 -19.45 12.63 -7.48
N SER A 447 -18.86 12.75 -6.29
CA SER A 447 -17.41 12.57 -6.09
C SER A 447 -16.97 11.11 -6.28
N VAL A 448 -17.84 10.15 -5.98
CA VAL A 448 -17.59 8.72 -6.23
C VAL A 448 -17.70 8.40 -7.72
N LEU A 449 -18.63 9.07 -8.42
CA LEU A 449 -18.82 8.88 -9.86
C LEU A 449 -17.63 9.39 -10.69
N GLU A 450 -16.86 10.34 -10.19
CA GLU A 450 -15.63 10.81 -10.84
C GLU A 450 -14.55 9.71 -10.97
N GLY A 451 -14.62 8.67 -10.14
CA GLY A 451 -13.73 7.51 -10.20
C GLY A 451 -14.02 6.55 -11.37
N PHE A 452 -15.16 6.71 -12.05
CA PHE A 452 -15.54 5.92 -13.21
C PHE A 452 -15.10 6.58 -14.51
N GLY A 453 -14.83 5.75 -15.50
CA GLY A 453 -14.61 6.20 -16.87
C GLY A 453 -15.89 6.30 -17.67
N THR A 454 -15.75 6.76 -18.90
CA THR A 454 -16.85 6.83 -19.88
C THR A 454 -16.44 6.18 -21.20
N LEU A 455 -17.39 5.54 -21.86
CA LEU A 455 -17.25 5.04 -23.24
C LEU A 455 -18.05 5.92 -24.19
N LYS A 456 -17.35 6.63 -25.08
CA LYS A 456 -17.97 7.45 -26.11
C LYS A 456 -17.27 7.22 -27.46
N ASP A 457 -18.04 6.96 -28.51
CA ASP A 457 -17.55 6.72 -29.87
C ASP A 457 -16.43 5.64 -29.92
N GLY A 458 -16.60 4.57 -29.14
CA GLY A 458 -15.64 3.48 -29.00
C GLY A 458 -14.39 3.84 -28.19
N LYS A 459 -14.31 5.04 -27.63
CA LYS A 459 -13.19 5.51 -26.84
C LYS A 459 -13.54 5.51 -25.36
N ILE A 460 -12.75 4.80 -24.56
CA ILE A 460 -12.82 4.77 -23.09
C ILE A 460 -11.86 5.81 -22.54
N THR A 461 -12.32 6.66 -21.63
CA THR A 461 -11.52 7.67 -20.96
C THR A 461 -11.85 7.73 -19.47
N PHE A 462 -10.88 8.12 -18.66
CA PHE A 462 -11.01 8.36 -17.22
C PHE A 462 -10.53 9.77 -16.89
N LEU A 463 -11.04 10.34 -15.82
CA LEU A 463 -10.50 11.57 -15.26
C LEU A 463 -9.05 11.36 -14.80
N GLY A 464 -8.24 12.41 -14.83
CA GLY A 464 -6.87 12.34 -14.38
C GLY A 464 -6.76 11.96 -12.92
N GLY A 465 -5.96 10.95 -12.62
CA GLY A 465 -5.81 10.40 -11.27
C GLY A 465 -6.89 9.40 -10.83
N ALA A 466 -7.81 9.01 -11.71
CA ALA A 466 -8.84 8.01 -11.40
C ALA A 466 -8.37 6.55 -11.57
N LEU A 467 -7.13 6.34 -12.00
CA LEU A 467 -6.54 5.01 -12.13
C LEU A 467 -5.45 4.81 -11.08
N PHE A 468 -5.40 3.61 -10.51
CA PHE A 468 -4.44 3.24 -9.49
C PHE A 468 -3.52 2.12 -9.96
N VAL A 469 -2.26 2.22 -9.55
CA VAL A 469 -1.31 1.11 -9.59
C VAL A 469 -1.02 0.71 -8.15
N TYR A 470 -1.34 -0.52 -7.80
CA TYR A 470 -1.08 -1.05 -6.47
C TYR A 470 0.20 -1.88 -6.47
N MET A 471 1.07 -1.58 -5.56
CA MET A 471 2.28 -2.34 -5.25
C MET A 471 2.27 -2.63 -3.75
N PRO A 472 2.25 -3.91 -3.31
CA PRO A 472 2.03 -4.27 -1.91
C PRO A 472 2.94 -3.57 -0.90
N GLU A 473 4.23 -3.42 -1.21
CA GLU A 473 5.21 -2.80 -0.33
C GLU A 473 5.38 -1.29 -0.56
N PHE A 474 4.73 -0.72 -1.60
CA PHE A 474 4.87 0.69 -1.96
C PHE A 474 3.57 1.49 -1.77
N GLY A 475 2.42 0.86 -1.94
CA GLY A 475 1.11 1.48 -1.81
C GLY A 475 0.34 1.66 -3.12
N LEU A 476 -0.43 2.72 -3.22
CA LEU A 476 -1.43 2.99 -4.27
C LEU A 476 -1.15 4.30 -5.02
N PRO A 477 -0.06 4.43 -5.78
CA PRO A 477 0.14 5.64 -6.59
C PRO A 477 -0.95 5.80 -7.64
N ARG A 478 -1.33 7.06 -7.90
CA ARG A 478 -2.28 7.41 -8.95
C ARG A 478 -1.58 7.47 -10.31
N GLY A 479 -2.10 6.72 -11.26
CA GLY A 479 -1.75 6.82 -12.66
C GLY A 479 -2.59 7.87 -13.39
N ASN A 480 -2.39 7.97 -14.71
CA ASN A 480 -3.10 8.85 -15.65
C ASN A 480 -3.22 10.33 -15.22
N ILE A 481 -2.28 10.83 -14.43
CA ILE A 481 -2.27 12.22 -13.95
C ILE A 481 -1.93 13.24 -15.06
N ASN A 482 -1.34 12.78 -16.18
CA ASN A 482 -1.04 13.62 -17.33
C ASN A 482 -2.23 13.80 -18.27
N HIS A 483 -3.39 13.22 -17.96
CA HIS A 483 -4.64 13.29 -18.74
C HIS A 483 -4.52 12.78 -20.19
N LYS A 484 -3.64 11.81 -20.43
CA LYS A 484 -3.39 11.25 -21.78
C LYS A 484 -3.95 9.83 -21.95
N PHE A 485 -4.39 9.21 -20.87
CA PHE A 485 -4.93 7.85 -20.89
C PHE A 485 -6.20 7.74 -21.74
N TYR A 486 -6.24 6.76 -22.59
CA TYR A 486 -7.47 6.26 -23.23
C TYR A 486 -7.28 4.83 -23.78
N ILE A 487 -8.40 4.15 -23.96
CA ILE A 487 -8.48 2.89 -24.72
C ILE A 487 -9.45 3.13 -25.87
N GLN A 488 -8.98 2.96 -27.12
CA GLN A 488 -9.84 2.98 -28.30
C GLN A 488 -10.17 1.55 -28.69
N LEU A 489 -11.43 1.16 -28.58
CA LEU A 489 -11.90 -0.16 -29.00
C LEU A 489 -11.82 -0.29 -30.52
N PRO A 490 -11.64 -1.53 -31.06
CA PRO A 490 -11.73 -1.79 -32.50
C PRO A 490 -13.08 -1.32 -33.07
N GLU A 491 -13.11 -0.87 -34.30
CA GLU A 491 -14.37 -0.42 -34.95
C GLU A 491 -15.47 -1.49 -34.95
N THR A 492 -15.09 -2.77 -34.93
CA THR A 492 -16.03 -3.89 -34.88
C THR A 492 -16.71 -4.08 -33.54
N THR A 493 -16.10 -3.56 -32.46
CA THR A 493 -16.64 -3.56 -31.09
C THR A 493 -17.29 -2.24 -30.71
N ALA A 494 -16.99 -1.15 -31.44
CA ALA A 494 -17.76 0.06 -31.30
C ALA A 494 -19.25 -0.31 -31.44
N ILE A 495 -20.03 -0.15 -30.37
CA ILE A 495 -21.46 -0.43 -30.36
C ILE A 495 -22.01 0.26 -31.62
N LYS A 496 -22.31 -0.50 -32.65
CA LYS A 496 -23.21 0.01 -33.69
C LYS A 496 -24.42 0.45 -32.90
N ASN A 497 -24.66 1.76 -32.87
CA ASN A 497 -25.94 2.29 -32.39
C ASN A 497 -26.96 1.29 -32.89
N ILE A 498 -27.58 0.54 -31.99
CA ILE A 498 -28.69 -0.32 -32.36
C ILE A 498 -29.68 0.70 -32.87
N GLU A 499 -29.61 0.96 -34.18
CA GLU A 499 -30.75 1.55 -34.88
C GLU A 499 -31.90 0.70 -34.42
N ALA A 500 -32.83 1.31 -33.74
CA ALA A 500 -33.95 0.63 -33.12
C ALA A 500 -34.80 0.03 -34.24
N ASP A 501 -34.33 -1.06 -34.79
CA ASP A 501 -35.16 -2.00 -35.49
C ASP A 501 -36.14 -2.52 -34.46
N ASN A 502 -37.42 -2.12 -34.61
CA ASN A 502 -38.62 -2.57 -33.90
C ASN A 502 -38.38 -3.61 -32.80
N ALA A 503 -37.52 -3.23 -31.83
CA ALA A 503 -36.88 -4.14 -30.90
C ALA A 503 -37.91 -4.70 -29.94
N ALA A 504 -37.98 -6.00 -29.92
CA ALA A 504 -38.79 -6.74 -28.97
C ALA A 504 -38.56 -6.20 -27.56
N THR A 505 -39.65 -5.83 -26.89
CA THR A 505 -39.65 -5.35 -25.53
C THR A 505 -38.98 -6.39 -24.63
N ALA A 506 -37.91 -6.00 -23.93
CA ALA A 506 -37.24 -6.83 -22.93
C ALA A 506 -37.65 -6.42 -21.52
N TYR A 507 -37.73 -7.39 -20.62
CA TYR A 507 -38.07 -7.15 -19.23
C TYR A 507 -36.93 -7.63 -18.34
N TYR A 508 -36.61 -6.86 -17.31
CA TYR A 508 -35.57 -7.18 -16.34
C TYR A 508 -36.15 -7.10 -14.92
N ASN A 509 -35.77 -8.02 -14.05
CA ASN A 509 -36.09 -7.92 -12.63
C ASN A 509 -35.20 -6.83 -11.95
N LEU A 510 -35.43 -6.57 -10.66
CA LEU A 510 -34.66 -5.59 -9.89
C LEU A 510 -33.19 -5.96 -9.68
N SER A 511 -32.81 -7.23 -9.96
CA SER A 511 -31.43 -7.69 -9.94
C SER A 511 -30.74 -7.59 -11.32
N GLY A 512 -31.38 -6.95 -12.31
CA GLY A 512 -30.85 -6.77 -13.66
C GLY A 512 -30.95 -8.02 -14.56
N MET A 513 -31.52 -9.13 -14.08
CA MET A 513 -31.66 -10.34 -14.88
C MET A 513 -32.85 -10.22 -15.85
N ARG A 514 -32.64 -10.57 -17.11
CA ARG A 514 -33.70 -10.63 -18.11
C ARG A 514 -34.72 -11.70 -17.76
N VAL A 515 -36.00 -11.37 -17.88
CA VAL A 515 -37.11 -12.28 -17.70
C VAL A 515 -37.96 -12.34 -18.98
N ASP A 516 -38.33 -13.53 -19.40
CA ASP A 516 -39.12 -13.70 -20.64
C ASP A 516 -40.54 -13.13 -20.49
N LYS A 517 -41.09 -13.21 -19.29
CA LYS A 517 -42.44 -12.69 -19.00
C LYS A 517 -42.54 -12.23 -17.53
N PRO A 518 -42.92 -10.96 -17.32
CA PRO A 518 -43.17 -10.46 -15.96
C PRO A 518 -44.31 -11.19 -15.28
N SER A 519 -44.14 -11.59 -14.03
CA SER A 519 -45.18 -12.23 -13.21
C SER A 519 -45.96 -11.23 -12.37
N ALA A 520 -47.20 -11.56 -12.03
CA ALA A 520 -48.07 -10.73 -11.19
C ALA A 520 -47.45 -10.47 -9.80
N GLY A 521 -47.62 -9.26 -9.30
CA GLY A 521 -47.05 -8.82 -8.01
C GLY A 521 -45.58 -8.39 -8.07
N GLY A 522 -44.95 -8.41 -9.26
CA GLY A 522 -43.54 -8.06 -9.41
C GLY A 522 -43.29 -6.63 -9.91
N ILE A 523 -42.11 -6.10 -9.63
CA ILE A 523 -41.58 -4.86 -10.19
C ILE A 523 -40.47 -5.22 -11.19
N TYR A 524 -40.53 -4.65 -12.38
CA TYR A 524 -39.61 -4.92 -13.49
C TYR A 524 -39.18 -3.61 -14.15
N VAL A 525 -38.07 -3.66 -14.86
CA VAL A 525 -37.67 -2.64 -15.82
C VAL A 525 -38.05 -3.15 -17.22
N LYS A 526 -38.94 -2.46 -17.90
CA LYS A 526 -39.27 -2.70 -19.29
C LYS A 526 -38.39 -1.82 -20.17
N VAL A 527 -37.64 -2.44 -21.08
CA VAL A 527 -36.81 -1.75 -22.06
C VAL A 527 -37.42 -1.94 -23.43
N SER A 528 -37.77 -0.84 -24.09
CA SER A 528 -38.37 -0.83 -25.43
C SER A 528 -37.94 0.41 -26.18
N GLY A 529 -37.37 0.24 -27.38
CA GLY A 529 -36.94 1.37 -28.23
C GLY A 529 -35.92 2.30 -27.54
N GLY A 530 -34.95 1.71 -26.79
CA GLY A 530 -33.91 2.47 -26.08
C GLY A 530 -34.38 3.23 -24.84
N LYS A 531 -35.65 3.05 -24.41
CA LYS A 531 -36.17 3.67 -23.18
C LYS A 531 -36.45 2.61 -22.12
N ALA A 532 -36.03 2.88 -20.93
CA ALA A 532 -36.30 2.06 -19.75
C ALA A 532 -37.46 2.63 -18.97
N GLU A 533 -38.46 1.82 -18.65
CA GLU A 533 -39.66 2.21 -17.90
C GLU A 533 -39.88 1.25 -16.72
N LYS A 534 -40.19 1.76 -15.54
CA LYS A 534 -40.61 0.94 -14.40
C LYS A 534 -41.97 0.31 -14.69
N LEU A 535 -42.03 -1.01 -14.69
CA LEU A 535 -43.29 -1.77 -14.84
C LEU A 535 -43.67 -2.41 -13.50
N ILE A 536 -44.85 -2.13 -13.03
CA ILE A 536 -45.45 -2.81 -11.88
C ILE A 536 -46.56 -3.71 -12.41
N VAL A 537 -46.40 -5.01 -12.31
CA VAL A 537 -47.40 -5.99 -12.73
C VAL A 537 -48.27 -6.33 -11.52
N LYS A 538 -49.53 -5.89 -11.59
CA LYS A 538 -50.53 -6.13 -10.53
C LYS A 538 -51.09 -7.52 -10.57
#